data_7cb401c6bfadfed4550b508fe646ddf4
#
_entry.id   7cb401c6bfadfed4550b508fe646ddf4
#
_cell.length_a   1.000
_cell.length_b   1.000
_cell.length_c   1.000
_cell.angle_alpha   90.00
_cell.angle_beta   90.00
_cell.angle_gamma   90.00
#
_symmetry.space_group_name_H-M   'P 1'
#
loop_
_entity.id
_entity.type
_entity.pdbx_description
1 polymer ?
#
loop_
_entity_poly.entity_id
_entity_poly.type
_entity_poly.pdbx_seq_one_letter_code
_entity_poly.pdbx_strand_id
1 'polypeptide(L)'
;EVFNIVTDVSKSIPGSYLGIHAHNDTDNAVANTLAAIQAGVRHVQGTINGLGERCGNTNLISLIPTLELKTDYVTNINKEKLQSLTRVSKLLDELLNVSSKKQSPYVGEYAFSHKGGLHASAVEKNPLTYEHIDPKLVGNARNVIISDQAGKSNLLNQLNKMSIELNDNQLNNILRIIKEKEAEGFSYDTAVASFELLVRKEIGQIKDFYTLQKFRVTDERRWNAKGELITESEATINLH
;
A
#
# COMPACT_ATOMS: atom_id res chain seq x y z
N GLU A 1 -11.59 26.54 12.50
CA GLU A 1 -11.80 26.63 13.97
C GLU A 1 -10.48 26.44 14.72
N VAL A 2 -9.76 25.30 14.57
CA VAL A 2 -8.48 25.02 15.26
C VAL A 2 -7.46 26.14 15.05
N PHE A 3 -7.27 26.63 13.82
CA PHE A 3 -6.37 27.73 13.52
C PHE A 3 -6.68 28.97 14.35
N ASN A 4 -7.95 29.37 14.44
CA ASN A 4 -8.37 30.57 15.18
C ASN A 4 -8.12 30.41 16.70
N ILE A 5 -8.51 29.27 17.27
CA ILE A 5 -8.31 28.97 18.70
C ILE A 5 -6.81 29.03 19.05
N VAL A 6 -5.97 28.33 18.25
CA VAL A 6 -4.54 28.32 18.47
C VAL A 6 -3.93 29.72 18.31
N THR A 7 -4.36 30.48 17.32
CA THR A 7 -3.94 31.88 17.13
C THR A 7 -4.28 32.73 18.33
N ASP A 8 -5.48 32.57 18.90
CA ASP A 8 -5.89 33.32 20.09
C ASP A 8 -5.06 32.95 21.32
N VAL A 9 -4.80 31.66 21.55
CA VAL A 9 -3.94 31.18 22.64
C VAL A 9 -2.51 31.68 22.47
N SER A 10 -2.01 31.72 21.22
CA SER A 10 -0.65 32.20 20.91
C SER A 10 -0.40 33.68 21.24
N LYS A 11 -1.46 34.47 21.42
CA LYS A 11 -1.35 35.86 21.90
C LYS A 11 -0.85 35.95 23.37
N SER A 12 -1.12 34.92 24.16
CA SER A 12 -0.77 34.85 25.59
C SER A 12 0.38 33.90 25.87
N ILE A 13 0.51 32.83 25.07
CA ILE A 13 1.56 31.81 25.25
C ILE A 13 2.29 31.67 23.91
N PRO A 14 3.62 31.88 23.86
CA PRO A 14 4.38 31.71 22.62
C PRO A 14 4.18 30.32 22.02
N GLY A 15 3.98 30.24 20.70
CA GLY A 15 3.70 28.97 19.99
C GLY A 15 4.79 27.92 20.15
N SER A 16 6.03 28.33 20.46
CA SER A 16 7.14 27.42 20.82
C SER A 16 6.90 26.58 22.08
N TYR A 17 6.02 27.04 22.97
CA TYR A 17 5.59 26.31 24.18
C TYR A 17 4.25 25.58 24.00
N LEU A 18 3.63 25.69 22.81
CA LEU A 18 2.37 25.04 22.51
C LEU A 18 2.60 23.72 21.76
N GLY A 19 1.83 22.72 22.18
CA GLY A 19 1.74 21.44 21.50
C GLY A 19 0.31 21.14 21.08
N ILE A 20 0.17 20.29 20.07
CA ILE A 20 -1.13 19.74 19.64
C ILE A 20 -1.10 18.21 19.68
N HIS A 21 -2.19 17.65 20.20
CA HIS A 21 -2.52 16.24 20.16
C HIS A 21 -3.96 16.12 19.65
N ALA A 22 -4.15 15.68 18.41
CA ALA A 22 -5.47 15.61 17.78
C ALA A 22 -5.90 14.16 17.57
N HIS A 23 -7.17 13.89 17.90
CA HIS A 23 -7.85 12.65 17.54
C HIS A 23 -8.45 12.70 16.14
N ASN A 24 -8.71 11.54 15.54
CA ASN A 24 -9.08 11.40 14.13
C ASN A 24 -10.54 11.03 13.91
N ASP A 25 -11.43 11.39 14.84
CA ASP A 25 -12.84 10.96 14.85
C ASP A 25 -13.63 11.38 13.60
N THR A 26 -13.21 12.46 12.93
CA THR A 26 -13.81 12.96 11.67
C THR A 26 -12.84 12.89 10.50
N ASP A 27 -11.78 12.07 10.60
CA ASP A 27 -10.70 11.93 9.61
C ASP A 27 -9.94 13.24 9.31
N ASN A 28 -9.93 14.18 10.27
CA ASN A 28 -9.32 15.50 10.11
C ASN A 28 -8.11 15.76 11.05
N ALA A 29 -7.58 14.75 11.75
CA ALA A 29 -6.49 14.97 12.71
C ALA A 29 -5.25 15.58 12.07
N VAL A 30 -4.83 15.11 10.89
CA VAL A 30 -3.69 15.67 10.16
C VAL A 30 -3.96 17.09 9.72
N ALA A 31 -5.15 17.39 9.18
CA ALA A 31 -5.54 18.73 8.76
C ALA A 31 -5.58 19.72 9.95
N ASN A 32 -6.15 19.30 11.06
CA ASN A 32 -6.20 20.09 12.29
C ASN A 32 -4.80 20.37 12.85
N THR A 33 -3.91 19.37 12.79
CA THR A 33 -2.52 19.52 13.21
C THR A 33 -1.76 20.50 12.32
N LEU A 34 -1.94 20.42 10.99
CA LEU A 34 -1.34 21.37 10.06
C LEU A 34 -1.85 22.80 10.31
N ALA A 35 -3.15 22.97 10.56
CA ALA A 35 -3.73 24.27 10.90
C ALA A 35 -3.14 24.84 12.20
N ALA A 36 -2.91 24.01 13.21
CA ALA A 36 -2.27 24.41 14.46
C ALA A 36 -0.80 24.83 14.27
N ILE A 37 -0.06 24.09 13.42
CA ILE A 37 1.33 24.43 13.07
C ILE A 37 1.38 25.78 12.36
N GLN A 38 0.47 26.04 11.42
CA GLN A 38 0.33 27.32 10.74
C GLN A 38 0.01 28.47 11.70
N ALA A 39 -0.76 28.19 12.75
CA ALA A 39 -1.08 29.16 13.80
C ALA A 39 0.06 29.35 14.85
N GLY A 40 1.18 28.63 14.73
CA GLY A 40 2.37 28.86 15.54
C GLY A 40 2.79 27.70 16.46
N VAL A 41 2.02 26.62 16.57
CA VAL A 41 2.43 25.42 17.35
C VAL A 41 3.72 24.83 16.80
N ARG A 42 4.60 24.40 17.71
CA ARG A 42 5.91 23.82 17.36
C ARG A 42 6.16 22.44 17.96
N HIS A 43 5.24 21.93 18.78
CA HIS A 43 5.26 20.55 19.26
C HIS A 43 4.03 19.80 18.78
N VAL A 44 4.24 18.61 18.20
CA VAL A 44 3.16 17.77 17.70
C VAL A 44 3.27 16.37 18.28
N GLN A 45 2.17 15.87 18.80
CA GLN A 45 2.03 14.48 19.18
C GLN A 45 1.12 13.77 18.16
N GLY A 46 1.57 12.64 17.71
CA GLY A 46 0.85 11.76 16.79
C GLY A 46 1.41 10.35 16.90
N THR A 47 0.90 9.46 16.07
CA THR A 47 1.27 8.04 16.11
C THR A 47 1.59 7.51 14.71
N ILE A 48 2.46 6.52 14.64
CA ILE A 48 2.72 5.78 13.40
C ILE A 48 1.43 5.08 12.97
N ASN A 49 1.09 5.16 11.70
CA ASN A 49 -0.15 4.63 11.10
C ASN A 49 -1.44 5.21 11.72
N GLY A 50 -1.35 6.30 12.51
CA GLY A 50 -2.50 6.92 13.13
C GLY A 50 -3.12 6.10 14.27
N LEU A 51 -2.39 5.17 14.87
CA LEU A 51 -2.89 4.34 15.97
C LEU A 51 -3.38 5.20 17.14
N GLY A 52 -4.40 4.73 17.84
CA GLY A 52 -4.95 5.39 19.01
C GLY A 52 -6.38 4.98 19.29
N GLU A 53 -6.95 5.55 20.35
CA GLU A 53 -8.33 5.28 20.74
C GLU A 53 -9.33 5.69 19.66
N ARG A 54 -10.43 4.97 19.55
CA ARG A 54 -11.54 5.17 18.61
C ARG A 54 -11.05 5.13 17.16
N CYS A 55 -11.00 6.28 16.47
CA CYS A 55 -10.51 6.39 15.09
C CYS A 55 -9.01 6.73 14.99
N GLY A 56 -8.30 6.76 16.12
CA GLY A 56 -6.87 7.02 16.20
C GLY A 56 -6.51 8.47 16.39
N ASN A 57 -5.22 8.78 16.19
CA ASN A 57 -4.61 10.07 16.38
C ASN A 57 -4.07 10.64 15.06
N THR A 58 -3.46 11.82 15.12
CA THR A 58 -2.71 12.37 13.98
C THR A 58 -1.73 11.33 13.43
N ASN A 59 -1.91 10.98 12.16
CA ASN A 59 -1.05 10.00 11.50
C ASN A 59 0.28 10.64 11.10
N LEU A 60 1.36 10.29 11.81
CA LEU A 60 2.71 10.79 11.53
C LEU A 60 3.24 10.34 10.17
N ILE A 61 2.77 9.21 9.65
CA ILE A 61 3.11 8.72 8.31
C ILE A 61 2.64 9.67 7.21
N SER A 62 1.55 10.40 7.45
CA SER A 62 1.07 11.43 6.51
C SER A 62 1.62 12.81 6.85
N LEU A 63 1.72 13.16 8.13
CA LEU A 63 2.11 14.49 8.56
C LEU A 63 3.58 14.81 8.25
N ILE A 64 4.50 13.91 8.61
CA ILE A 64 5.94 14.14 8.45
C ILE A 64 6.33 14.41 6.99
N PRO A 65 5.99 13.54 6.03
CA PRO A 65 6.34 13.80 4.63
C PRO A 65 5.61 15.02 4.06
N THR A 66 4.42 15.36 4.56
CA THR A 66 3.73 16.59 4.16
C THR A 66 4.51 17.81 4.60
N LEU A 67 4.99 17.85 5.84
CA LEU A 67 5.80 18.97 6.34
C LEU A 67 7.12 19.08 5.56
N GLU A 68 7.86 18.00 5.40
CA GLU A 68 9.19 18.00 4.77
C GLU A 68 9.18 18.20 3.25
N LEU A 69 8.12 17.77 2.56
CA LEU A 69 8.11 17.74 1.09
C LEU A 69 7.13 18.72 0.46
N LYS A 70 6.18 19.28 1.24
CA LYS A 70 5.09 20.12 0.72
C LYS A 70 4.99 21.48 1.39
N THR A 71 5.82 21.74 2.40
CA THR A 71 5.82 23.01 3.10
C THR A 71 7.26 23.47 3.34
N ASP A 72 7.43 24.70 3.81
CA ASP A 72 8.72 25.26 4.21
C ASP A 72 9.08 24.94 5.68
N TYR A 73 8.26 24.14 6.36
CA TYR A 73 8.58 23.70 7.72
C TYR A 73 9.65 22.63 7.72
N VAL A 74 10.52 22.70 8.73
CA VAL A 74 11.59 21.73 8.92
C VAL A 74 11.30 20.95 10.20
N THR A 75 11.40 19.62 10.12
CA THR A 75 11.32 18.74 11.27
C THR A 75 12.72 18.22 11.66
N ASN A 76 12.81 17.45 12.74
CA ASN A 76 14.07 16.79 13.12
C ASN A 76 14.35 15.52 12.30
N ILE A 77 13.55 15.26 11.25
CA ILE A 77 13.69 14.10 10.37
C ILE A 77 14.29 14.56 9.05
N ASN A 78 15.55 14.23 8.83
CA ASN A 78 16.21 14.56 7.57
C ASN A 78 15.67 13.69 6.40
N LYS A 79 15.94 14.12 5.17
CA LYS A 79 15.48 13.43 3.94
C LYS A 79 15.93 11.98 3.86
N GLU A 80 17.11 11.63 4.38
CA GLU A 80 17.61 10.25 4.39
C GLU A 80 16.77 9.36 5.31
N LYS A 81 16.41 9.86 6.50
CA LYS A 81 15.53 9.14 7.45
C LYS A 81 14.11 9.01 6.90
N LEU A 82 13.66 9.99 6.12
CA LEU A 82 12.34 9.94 5.50
C LEU A 82 12.20 8.73 4.54
N GLN A 83 13.27 8.28 3.89
CA GLN A 83 13.28 7.06 3.08
C GLN A 83 12.98 5.78 3.88
N SER A 84 13.02 5.81 5.20
CA SER A 84 12.62 4.68 6.04
C SER A 84 11.12 4.63 6.35
N LEU A 85 10.34 5.64 5.92
CA LEU A 85 8.95 5.81 6.33
C LEU A 85 8.07 4.60 6.01
N THR A 86 8.15 4.11 4.77
CA THR A 86 7.40 2.92 4.33
C THR A 86 7.77 1.68 5.14
N ARG A 87 9.07 1.49 5.42
CA ARG A 87 9.55 0.37 6.23
C ARG A 87 9.04 0.45 7.67
N VAL A 88 9.06 1.65 8.28
CA VAL A 88 8.57 1.86 9.65
C VAL A 88 7.07 1.58 9.74
N SER A 89 6.29 2.06 8.77
CA SER A 89 4.85 1.79 8.69
C SER A 89 4.56 0.29 8.65
N LYS A 90 5.21 -0.44 7.74
CA LYS A 90 5.02 -1.89 7.57
C LYS A 90 5.49 -2.68 8.78
N LEU A 91 6.64 -2.32 9.37
CA LEU A 91 7.16 -2.98 10.58
C LEU A 91 6.16 -2.90 11.74
N LEU A 92 5.50 -1.75 11.91
CA LEU A 92 4.48 -1.62 12.96
C LEU A 92 3.28 -2.53 12.68
N ASP A 93 2.81 -2.61 11.43
CA ASP A 93 1.72 -3.51 11.06
C ASP A 93 2.09 -4.98 11.32
N GLU A 94 3.33 -5.38 11.00
CA GLU A 94 3.86 -6.71 11.30
C GLU A 94 3.89 -7.00 12.80
N LEU A 95 4.39 -6.06 13.62
CA LEU A 95 4.42 -6.21 15.09
C LEU A 95 3.02 -6.33 15.69
N LEU A 96 2.03 -5.68 15.09
CA LEU A 96 0.63 -5.74 15.50
C LEU A 96 -0.12 -6.94 14.91
N ASN A 97 0.51 -7.71 14.03
CA ASN A 97 -0.09 -8.80 13.27
C ASN A 97 -1.37 -8.37 12.52
N VAL A 98 -1.32 -7.21 11.88
CA VAL A 98 -2.39 -6.69 11.03
C VAL A 98 -1.91 -6.49 9.60
N SER A 99 -2.84 -6.61 8.64
CA SER A 99 -2.52 -6.34 7.24
C SER A 99 -2.34 -4.84 6.99
N SER A 100 -1.27 -4.47 6.28
CA SER A 100 -1.01 -3.09 5.90
C SER A 100 -2.12 -2.54 5.00
N LYS A 101 -2.56 -1.32 5.28
CA LYS A 101 -3.57 -0.62 4.47
C LYS A 101 -2.96 -0.20 3.14
N LYS A 102 -3.36 -0.88 2.06
CA LYS A 102 -2.79 -0.67 0.71
C LYS A 102 -2.95 0.75 0.18
N GLN A 103 -4.02 1.45 0.56
CA GLN A 103 -4.32 2.84 0.15
C GLN A 103 -3.74 3.90 1.08
N SER A 104 -2.90 3.54 2.08
CA SER A 104 -2.30 4.55 2.96
C SER A 104 -1.53 5.60 2.16
N PRO A 105 -1.77 6.90 2.39
CA PRO A 105 -0.99 7.95 1.74
C PRO A 105 0.52 7.74 1.97
N TYR A 106 1.34 8.04 0.98
CA TYR A 106 2.80 7.92 0.95
C TYR A 106 3.36 6.50 1.03
N VAL A 107 2.86 5.64 1.90
CA VAL A 107 3.49 4.34 2.24
C VAL A 107 2.72 3.12 1.73
N GLY A 108 1.46 3.28 1.38
CA GLY A 108 0.63 2.20 0.87
C GLY A 108 1.13 1.68 -0.48
N GLU A 109 0.84 0.44 -0.76
CA GLU A 109 1.20 -0.23 -2.01
C GLU A 109 0.58 0.46 -3.23
N TYR A 110 -0.64 1.01 -3.07
CA TYR A 110 -1.36 1.69 -4.14
C TYR A 110 -1.08 3.19 -4.23
N ALA A 111 -0.32 3.77 -3.28
CA ALA A 111 -0.05 5.21 -3.24
C ALA A 111 0.64 5.74 -4.52
N PHE A 112 1.42 4.87 -5.19
CA PHE A 112 2.12 5.17 -6.44
C PHE A 112 1.88 4.08 -7.49
N SER A 113 0.66 3.54 -7.51
CA SER A 113 0.25 2.50 -8.46
C SER A 113 -0.70 3.08 -9.49
N HIS A 114 -0.44 2.79 -10.76
CA HIS A 114 -1.23 3.29 -11.88
C HIS A 114 -1.83 2.12 -12.64
N LYS A 115 -3.18 2.02 -12.67
CA LYS A 115 -3.93 0.95 -13.32
C LYS A 115 -4.31 1.29 -14.76
N GLY A 116 -4.71 2.52 -15.00
CA GLY A 116 -5.15 2.98 -16.32
C GLY A 116 -3.98 3.13 -17.30
N GLY A 117 -4.09 2.58 -18.51
CA GLY A 117 -3.04 2.64 -19.53
C GLY A 117 -2.60 4.06 -19.88
N LEU A 118 -3.53 5.04 -19.90
CA LEU A 118 -3.23 6.45 -20.12
C LEU A 118 -2.38 7.02 -18.98
N HIS A 119 -2.73 6.72 -17.73
CA HIS A 119 -2.00 7.19 -16.55
C HIS A 119 -0.60 6.60 -16.50
N ALA A 120 -0.46 5.29 -16.70
CA ALA A 120 0.82 4.62 -16.71
C ALA A 120 1.75 5.18 -17.81
N SER A 121 1.23 5.38 -19.02
CA SER A 121 1.98 5.98 -20.13
C SER A 121 2.39 7.43 -19.86
N ALA A 122 1.54 8.22 -19.22
CA ALA A 122 1.87 9.61 -18.87
C ALA A 122 2.95 9.68 -17.79
N VAL A 123 2.84 8.83 -16.74
CA VAL A 123 3.85 8.73 -15.67
C VAL A 123 5.19 8.25 -16.20
N GLU A 124 5.20 7.34 -17.16
CA GLU A 124 6.43 6.87 -17.80
C GLU A 124 7.18 8.01 -18.53
N LYS A 125 6.42 8.89 -19.20
CA LYS A 125 6.99 10.06 -19.90
C LYS A 125 7.39 11.17 -18.91
N ASN A 126 6.54 11.45 -17.93
CA ASN A 126 6.79 12.44 -16.88
C ASN A 126 6.04 12.06 -15.60
N PRO A 127 6.74 11.58 -14.57
CA PRO A 127 6.11 11.21 -13.30
C PRO A 127 5.26 12.31 -12.66
N LEU A 128 5.66 13.58 -12.82
CA LEU A 128 4.96 14.73 -12.22
C LEU A 128 3.54 14.94 -12.75
N THR A 129 3.11 14.23 -13.80
CA THR A 129 1.74 14.31 -14.32
C THR A 129 0.70 13.73 -13.36
N TYR A 130 1.05 12.72 -12.58
CA TYR A 130 0.14 12.03 -11.65
C TYR A 130 0.74 11.76 -10.26
N GLU A 131 2.04 11.92 -10.10
CA GLU A 131 2.70 11.69 -8.81
C GLU A 131 3.00 13.02 -8.13
N HIS A 132 2.59 13.13 -6.90
CA HIS A 132 2.77 14.34 -6.11
C HIS A 132 4.19 14.46 -5.50
N ILE A 133 4.93 13.35 -5.44
CA ILE A 133 6.34 13.24 -5.04
C ILE A 133 7.00 12.05 -5.75
N ASP A 134 8.33 11.97 -5.74
CA ASP A 134 9.04 10.72 -6.06
C ASP A 134 8.83 9.72 -4.91
N PRO A 135 8.28 8.51 -5.16
CA PRO A 135 8.07 7.49 -4.15
C PRO A 135 9.33 7.10 -3.38
N LYS A 136 10.50 7.19 -3.97
CA LYS A 136 11.79 6.89 -3.32
C LYS A 136 12.07 7.79 -2.12
N LEU A 137 11.54 9.02 -2.10
CA LEU A 137 11.72 9.95 -0.99
C LEU A 137 11.14 9.43 0.33
N VAL A 138 10.14 8.55 0.26
CA VAL A 138 9.47 7.92 1.41
C VAL A 138 9.74 6.42 1.52
N GLY A 139 10.70 5.91 0.74
CA GLY A 139 11.05 4.48 0.69
C GLY A 139 9.99 3.59 0.05
N ASN A 140 9.11 4.17 -0.78
CA ASN A 140 8.14 3.43 -1.57
C ASN A 140 8.65 3.26 -3.01
N ALA A 141 7.90 2.54 -3.83
CA ALA A 141 8.22 2.27 -5.22
C ALA A 141 7.00 2.53 -6.11
N ARG A 142 7.28 2.90 -7.36
CA ARG A 142 6.25 2.98 -8.39
C ARG A 142 5.90 1.60 -8.87
N ASN A 143 4.61 1.26 -8.80
CA ASN A 143 4.09 0.00 -9.29
C ASN A 143 3.17 0.23 -10.48
N VAL A 144 3.36 -0.54 -11.53
CA VAL A 144 2.42 -0.64 -12.64
C VAL A 144 1.56 -1.86 -12.38
N ILE A 145 0.27 -1.65 -12.19
CA ILE A 145 -0.67 -2.72 -11.89
C ILE A 145 -0.95 -3.54 -13.15
N ILE A 146 -0.87 -4.85 -13.01
CA ILE A 146 -1.24 -5.80 -14.05
C ILE A 146 -2.75 -6.07 -13.91
N SER A 147 -3.54 -5.63 -14.88
CA SER A 147 -4.99 -5.87 -14.91
C SER A 147 -5.50 -6.01 -16.33
N ASP A 148 -6.77 -6.40 -16.48
CA ASP A 148 -7.50 -6.44 -17.76
C ASP A 148 -7.50 -5.10 -18.51
N GLN A 149 -7.42 -3.98 -17.76
CA GLN A 149 -7.31 -2.62 -18.29
C GLN A 149 -5.85 -2.21 -18.57
N ALA A 150 -4.87 -3.03 -18.16
CA ALA A 150 -3.48 -2.80 -18.48
C ALA A 150 -3.25 -3.01 -19.97
N GLY A 151 -2.90 -1.96 -20.68
CA GLY A 151 -2.54 -2.03 -22.08
C GLY A 151 -1.28 -2.89 -22.32
N LYS A 152 -1.06 -3.27 -23.58
CA LYS A 152 0.10 -4.05 -24.03
C LYS A 152 1.45 -3.48 -23.52
N SER A 153 1.57 -2.14 -23.40
CA SER A 153 2.75 -1.44 -22.88
C SER A 153 3.06 -1.76 -21.42
N ASN A 154 2.03 -1.83 -20.56
CA ASN A 154 2.21 -2.13 -19.14
C ASN A 154 2.72 -3.57 -18.94
N LEU A 155 2.16 -4.50 -19.71
CA LEU A 155 2.60 -5.89 -19.70
C LEU A 155 4.06 -6.01 -20.14
N LEU A 156 4.44 -5.35 -21.23
CA LEU A 156 5.83 -5.32 -21.72
C LEU A 156 6.79 -4.75 -20.68
N ASN A 157 6.41 -3.68 -19.99
CA ASN A 157 7.25 -3.12 -18.92
C ASN A 157 7.48 -4.09 -17.75
N GLN A 158 6.49 -4.85 -17.35
CA GLN A 158 6.65 -5.88 -16.33
C GLN A 158 7.52 -7.04 -16.81
N LEU A 159 7.31 -7.50 -18.04
CA LEU A 159 8.12 -8.56 -18.65
C LEU A 159 9.59 -8.16 -18.78
N ASN A 160 9.87 -6.91 -19.17
CA ASN A 160 11.24 -6.37 -19.23
C ASN A 160 11.92 -6.37 -17.85
N LYS A 161 11.19 -6.02 -16.78
CA LYS A 161 11.72 -6.10 -15.39
C LYS A 161 12.07 -7.53 -14.98
N MET A 162 11.36 -8.52 -15.51
CA MET A 162 11.59 -9.95 -15.26
C MET A 162 12.60 -10.57 -16.25
N SER A 163 13.15 -9.78 -17.17
CA SER A 163 14.03 -10.26 -18.25
C SER A 163 13.38 -11.36 -19.10
N ILE A 164 12.09 -11.21 -19.39
CA ILE A 164 11.31 -12.13 -20.22
C ILE A 164 10.97 -11.40 -21.53
N GLU A 165 11.40 -11.98 -22.64
CA GLU A 165 11.08 -11.49 -23.99
C GLU A 165 9.96 -12.37 -24.59
N LEU A 166 8.92 -11.74 -25.12
CA LEU A 166 7.79 -12.41 -25.78
C LEU A 166 7.61 -11.86 -27.19
N ASN A 167 7.23 -12.74 -28.10
CA ASN A 167 6.72 -12.30 -29.39
C ASN A 167 5.26 -11.83 -29.29
N ASP A 168 4.76 -11.15 -30.31
CA ASP A 168 3.40 -10.58 -30.33
C ASP A 168 2.28 -11.61 -30.10
N ASN A 169 2.44 -12.85 -30.59
CA ASN A 169 1.45 -13.89 -30.40
C ASN A 169 1.40 -14.38 -28.95
N GLN A 170 2.56 -14.59 -28.33
CA GLN A 170 2.68 -14.94 -26.92
C GLN A 170 2.12 -13.83 -26.03
N LEU A 171 2.44 -12.58 -26.33
CA LEU A 171 1.94 -11.43 -25.58
C LEU A 171 0.41 -11.34 -25.63
N ASN A 172 -0.20 -11.53 -26.80
CA ASN A 172 -1.65 -11.52 -26.95
C ASN A 172 -2.30 -12.70 -26.20
N ASN A 173 -1.66 -13.88 -26.22
CA ASN A 173 -2.16 -15.04 -25.47
C ASN A 173 -2.11 -14.78 -23.95
N ILE A 174 -1.02 -14.25 -23.43
CA ILE A 174 -0.91 -13.90 -22.01
C ILE A 174 -1.99 -12.88 -21.61
N LEU A 175 -2.21 -11.84 -22.41
CA LEU A 175 -3.29 -10.87 -22.15
C LEU A 175 -4.68 -11.53 -22.09
N ARG A 176 -4.97 -12.49 -22.99
CA ARG A 176 -6.21 -13.23 -22.97
C ARG A 176 -6.35 -14.05 -21.69
N ILE A 177 -5.30 -14.78 -21.30
CA ILE A 177 -5.29 -15.61 -20.09
C ILE A 177 -5.48 -14.78 -18.84
N ILE A 178 -4.81 -13.61 -18.74
CA ILE A 178 -5.01 -12.69 -17.60
C ILE A 178 -6.48 -12.28 -17.49
N LYS A 179 -7.11 -11.88 -18.59
CA LYS A 179 -8.53 -11.50 -18.61
C LYS A 179 -9.46 -12.64 -18.18
N GLU A 180 -9.20 -13.85 -18.66
CA GLU A 180 -9.96 -15.04 -18.28
C GLU A 180 -9.81 -15.32 -16.77
N LYS A 181 -8.59 -15.27 -16.25
CA LYS A 181 -8.31 -15.47 -14.83
C LYS A 181 -8.92 -14.38 -13.94
N GLU A 182 -8.88 -13.13 -14.36
CA GLU A 182 -9.54 -12.04 -13.64
C GLU A 182 -11.06 -12.20 -13.61
N ALA A 183 -11.66 -12.68 -14.71
CA ALA A 183 -13.09 -13.01 -14.74
C ALA A 183 -13.45 -14.16 -13.79
N GLU A 184 -12.50 -15.09 -13.52
CA GLU A 184 -12.64 -16.15 -12.52
C GLU A 184 -12.41 -15.65 -11.07
N GLY A 185 -12.01 -14.38 -10.87
CA GLY A 185 -11.80 -13.78 -9.56
C GLY A 185 -10.33 -13.74 -9.09
N PHE A 186 -9.38 -14.15 -9.94
CA PHE A 186 -7.95 -13.96 -9.65
C PHE A 186 -7.54 -12.50 -9.80
N SER A 187 -6.51 -12.07 -9.09
CA SER A 187 -5.91 -10.75 -9.26
C SER A 187 -4.38 -10.86 -9.27
N TYR A 188 -3.77 -10.21 -10.24
CA TYR A 188 -2.32 -10.12 -10.38
C TYR A 188 -1.78 -8.75 -9.95
N ASP A 189 -2.62 -7.85 -9.45
CA ASP A 189 -2.31 -6.45 -9.12
C ASP A 189 -1.06 -6.32 -8.25
N THR A 190 -0.89 -7.24 -7.29
CA THR A 190 0.24 -7.26 -6.35
C THR A 190 0.94 -8.62 -6.31
N ALA A 191 0.41 -9.59 -7.04
CA ALA A 191 0.92 -10.97 -7.07
C ALA A 191 1.98 -11.15 -8.18
N VAL A 192 3.06 -10.37 -8.13
CA VAL A 192 4.11 -10.34 -9.16
C VAL A 192 4.71 -11.72 -9.41
N ALA A 193 4.98 -12.49 -8.36
CA ALA A 193 5.51 -13.85 -8.50
C ALA A 193 4.51 -14.81 -9.17
N SER A 194 3.22 -14.71 -8.83
CA SER A 194 2.16 -15.52 -9.47
C SER A 194 2.02 -15.16 -10.95
N PHE A 195 2.14 -13.88 -11.28
CA PHE A 195 2.16 -13.43 -12.67
C PHE A 195 3.38 -13.98 -13.42
N GLU A 196 4.58 -13.90 -12.84
CA GLU A 196 5.81 -14.45 -13.43
C GLU A 196 5.68 -15.95 -13.69
N LEU A 197 5.17 -16.70 -12.72
CA LEU A 197 4.92 -18.15 -12.87
C LEU A 197 3.93 -18.44 -14.01
N LEU A 198 2.83 -17.69 -14.11
CA LEU A 198 1.89 -17.80 -15.21
C LEU A 198 2.60 -17.65 -16.56
N VAL A 199 3.35 -16.56 -16.72
CA VAL A 199 4.05 -16.26 -17.97
C VAL A 199 5.05 -17.36 -18.32
N ARG A 200 5.92 -17.74 -17.38
CA ARG A 200 6.96 -18.77 -17.59
C ARG A 200 6.36 -20.14 -17.91
N LYS A 201 5.20 -20.47 -17.34
CA LYS A 201 4.45 -21.68 -17.66
C LYS A 201 3.93 -21.63 -19.10
N GLU A 202 3.30 -20.54 -19.50
CA GLU A 202 2.73 -20.37 -20.83
C GLU A 202 3.78 -20.37 -21.97
N ILE A 203 5.00 -19.94 -21.68
CA ILE A 203 6.12 -20.01 -22.64
C ILE A 203 6.94 -21.30 -22.54
N GLY A 204 6.50 -22.25 -21.70
CA GLY A 204 7.14 -23.57 -21.58
C GLY A 204 8.46 -23.59 -20.80
N GLN A 205 8.79 -22.54 -20.05
CA GLN A 205 9.99 -22.48 -19.21
C GLN A 205 9.83 -23.24 -17.88
N ILE A 206 8.60 -23.52 -17.46
CA ILE A 206 8.29 -24.26 -16.24
C ILE A 206 7.46 -25.48 -16.62
N LYS A 207 7.92 -26.65 -16.17
CA LYS A 207 7.16 -27.90 -16.32
C LYS A 207 6.23 -28.09 -15.13
N ASP A 208 5.06 -28.65 -15.38
CA ASP A 208 4.20 -29.12 -14.31
C ASP A 208 4.85 -30.31 -13.63
N PHE A 209 5.02 -30.26 -12.31
CA PHE A 209 5.60 -31.33 -11.52
C PHE A 209 4.58 -32.41 -11.14
N TYR A 210 3.30 -32.06 -11.23
CA TYR A 210 2.18 -32.96 -10.94
C TYR A 210 0.93 -32.48 -11.67
N THR A 211 -0.03 -33.37 -11.80
CA THR A 211 -1.39 -33.08 -12.25
C THR A 211 -2.34 -33.27 -11.08
N LEU A 212 -3.09 -32.24 -10.73
CA LEU A 212 -4.12 -32.32 -9.70
C LEU A 212 -5.31 -33.14 -10.24
N GLN A 213 -5.54 -34.33 -9.66
CA GLN A 213 -6.67 -35.17 -10.03
C GLN A 213 -7.93 -34.85 -9.23
N LYS A 214 -7.78 -34.68 -7.92
CA LYS A 214 -8.88 -34.46 -7.00
C LYS A 214 -8.40 -33.79 -5.74
N PHE A 215 -9.21 -32.92 -5.16
CA PHE A 215 -9.04 -32.46 -3.79
C PHE A 215 -10.38 -32.51 -3.06
N ARG A 216 -10.30 -32.64 -1.74
CA ARG A 216 -11.42 -32.53 -0.82
C ARG A 216 -10.95 -31.78 0.40
N VAL A 217 -11.75 -30.77 0.83
CA VAL A 217 -11.55 -30.06 2.10
C VAL A 217 -12.77 -30.32 2.96
N THR A 218 -12.55 -30.63 4.21
CA THR A 218 -13.60 -30.82 5.21
C THR A 218 -13.29 -29.94 6.41
N ASP A 219 -14.21 -29.06 6.76
CA ASP A 219 -14.13 -28.22 7.97
C ASP A 219 -15.16 -28.73 8.98
N GLU A 220 -14.69 -29.11 10.15
CA GLU A 220 -15.54 -29.56 11.26
C GLU A 220 -15.46 -28.59 12.42
N ARG A 221 -16.63 -28.27 12.99
CA ARG A 221 -16.75 -27.55 14.26
C ARG A 221 -17.48 -28.44 15.24
N ARG A 222 -16.84 -28.76 16.36
CA ARG A 222 -17.41 -29.59 17.40
C ARG A 222 -17.03 -29.06 18.77
N TRP A 223 -17.92 -29.34 19.76
CA TRP A 223 -17.63 -29.10 21.17
C TRP A 223 -16.90 -30.32 21.73
N ASN A 224 -15.79 -30.10 22.42
CA ASN A 224 -15.13 -31.18 23.14
C ASN A 224 -15.84 -31.47 24.47
N ALA A 225 -15.41 -32.52 25.16
CA ALA A 225 -15.98 -32.92 26.47
C ALA A 225 -15.82 -31.85 27.56
N LYS A 226 -14.98 -30.85 27.38
CA LYS A 226 -14.79 -29.73 28.30
C LYS A 226 -15.66 -28.51 27.95
N GLY A 227 -16.46 -28.59 26.89
CA GLY A 227 -17.27 -27.48 26.41
C GLY A 227 -16.50 -26.42 25.62
N GLU A 228 -15.34 -26.75 25.11
CA GLU A 228 -14.55 -25.85 24.24
C GLU A 228 -14.87 -26.13 22.78
N LEU A 229 -15.00 -25.07 21.96
CA LEU A 229 -15.19 -25.19 20.52
C LEU A 229 -13.87 -25.55 19.87
N ILE A 230 -13.83 -26.72 19.23
CA ILE A 230 -12.69 -27.15 18.38
C ILE A 230 -13.08 -26.99 16.93
N THR A 231 -12.22 -26.38 16.16
CA THR A 231 -12.31 -26.31 14.69
C THR A 231 -11.16 -27.12 14.11
N GLU A 232 -11.48 -28.11 13.28
CA GLU A 232 -10.52 -28.93 12.55
C GLU A 232 -10.75 -28.78 11.05
N SER A 233 -9.68 -28.57 10.28
CA SER A 233 -9.72 -28.56 8.82
C SER A 233 -8.82 -29.67 8.30
N GLU A 234 -9.38 -30.54 7.46
CA GLU A 234 -8.66 -31.61 6.78
C GLU A 234 -8.68 -31.37 5.27
N ALA A 235 -7.52 -31.48 4.61
CA ALA A 235 -7.42 -31.44 3.16
C ALA A 235 -6.81 -32.76 2.64
N THR A 236 -7.54 -33.42 1.74
CA THR A 236 -7.04 -34.59 1.00
C THR A 236 -6.79 -34.18 -0.45
N ILE A 237 -5.56 -34.38 -0.95
CA ILE A 237 -5.15 -34.02 -2.30
C ILE A 237 -4.61 -35.26 -3.01
N ASN A 238 -5.16 -35.58 -4.17
CA ASN A 238 -4.70 -36.64 -5.05
C ASN A 238 -3.95 -36.03 -6.24
N LEU A 239 -2.70 -36.38 -6.38
CA LEU A 239 -1.79 -35.92 -7.42
C LEU A 239 -1.36 -37.09 -8.29
N HIS A 240 -1.08 -36.83 -9.56
CA HIS A 240 -0.44 -37.78 -10.51
C HIS A 240 0.84 -37.15 -11.01
#